data_8b34bdfbd3206f73ee33578901036c50
#
_entry.id   8b34bdfbd3206f73ee33578901036c50
#
_cell.length_a   1.000
_cell.length_b   1.000
_cell.length_c   1.000
_cell.angle_alpha   90.00
_cell.angle_beta   90.00
_cell.angle_gamma   90.00
#
_symmetry.space_group_name_H-M   'P 1'
#
loop_
_entity.id
_entity.type
_entity.pdbx_description
1 polymer ?
#
loop_
_entity_poly.entity_id
_entity_poly.type
_entity_poly.pdbx_seq_one_letter_code
_entity_poly.pdbx_strand_id
1 'polypeptide(L)'
;MKKLILLFGCLPFLTLSQNIDHWETVVFEDNSWKYLEGNFEPDTNWRKLAFNDATWLQGIGGVGYGDGDDNTIINPVTSLYLRKIFNITDTSEISEAVLHIDYDDSFVAYLNNVEIARSNIGIVGDHPLYTQGSSSLHEAQMYQGGTPDQFIINTQLLNNILIQGNNVLSVQVHNDNISSSDLTARIFLSLGVNTSTNNYLPTPSWFQPPLIFTTSNLPIVVINTNSQNIMDDPRIVCDMGIIDNGFGTINSINDPFNDYNGKISIEYRGSSSQSFPKKPYGLETQDSMGNNNNVSLLGMPIENDWILYAPYSDKALMRNFLTFDLGRKMGHYAPRTVYCELVINGGYKGVYILMEKIKRDKDRVDIAKLDADDLAGDSLT
;
A
#
# COMPACT_ATOMS: atom_id res chain seq x y z
N MET A 1 -52.07 4.74 -27.18
CA MET A 1 -51.13 4.71 -26.05
C MET A 1 -49.73 4.95 -26.56
N LYS A 2 -49.21 6.19 -26.40
CA LYS A 2 -47.81 6.53 -26.82
C LYS A 2 -46.88 6.14 -25.67
N LYS A 3 -45.93 5.24 -25.93
CA LYS A 3 -44.88 4.88 -24.97
C LYS A 3 -43.81 5.99 -24.98
N LEU A 4 -43.66 6.66 -23.85
CA LEU A 4 -42.59 7.61 -23.57
C LEU A 4 -41.32 6.81 -23.23
N ILE A 5 -40.31 6.84 -24.11
CA ILE A 5 -39.01 6.27 -23.86
C ILE A 5 -38.20 7.38 -23.16
N LEU A 6 -37.95 7.24 -21.86
CA LEU A 6 -36.97 8.05 -21.14
C LEU A 6 -35.57 7.58 -21.51
N LEU A 7 -34.86 8.38 -22.29
CA LEU A 7 -33.42 8.20 -22.51
C LEU A 7 -32.70 8.77 -21.28
N PHE A 8 -32.18 7.88 -20.41
CA PHE A 8 -31.21 8.28 -19.40
C PHE A 8 -29.87 8.50 -20.13
N GLY A 9 -29.55 9.76 -20.38
CA GLY A 9 -28.25 10.17 -20.86
C GLY A 9 -27.23 9.98 -19.72
N CYS A 10 -26.39 8.97 -19.84
CA CYS A 10 -25.19 8.83 -19.05
C CYS A 10 -24.21 9.92 -19.49
N LEU A 11 -24.18 11.04 -18.77
CA LEU A 11 -23.11 12.03 -18.92
C LEU A 11 -21.83 11.39 -18.41
N PRO A 12 -20.75 11.34 -19.21
CA PRO A 12 -19.46 10.93 -18.68
C PRO A 12 -19.05 11.95 -17.62
N PHE A 13 -18.84 11.49 -16.40
CA PHE A 13 -18.10 12.25 -15.40
C PHE A 13 -16.68 12.39 -15.93
N LEU A 14 -16.37 13.53 -16.52
CA LEU A 14 -15.00 13.98 -16.73
C LEU A 14 -14.41 14.23 -15.32
N THR A 15 -13.72 13.25 -14.77
CA THR A 15 -12.80 13.49 -13.66
C THR A 15 -11.66 14.32 -14.25
N LEU A 16 -11.74 15.62 -14.09
CA LEU A 16 -10.58 16.49 -14.29
C LEU A 16 -9.53 16.02 -13.27
N SER A 17 -8.43 15.45 -13.73
CA SER A 17 -7.22 15.35 -12.92
C SER A 17 -6.92 16.77 -12.43
N GLN A 18 -7.07 17.02 -11.14
CA GLN A 18 -6.70 18.31 -10.57
C GLN A 18 -5.17 18.37 -10.69
N ASN A 19 -4.65 19.30 -11.49
CA ASN A 19 -3.22 19.53 -11.63
C ASN A 19 -2.70 20.04 -10.29
N ILE A 20 -1.74 19.36 -9.71
CA ILE A 20 -0.95 19.88 -8.59
C ILE A 20 0.07 20.85 -9.17
N ASP A 21 0.05 22.09 -8.70
CA ASP A 21 1.04 23.10 -9.05
C ASP A 21 2.34 22.86 -8.27
N HIS A 22 2.20 22.67 -6.96
CA HIS A 22 3.31 22.39 -6.05
C HIS A 22 2.85 21.67 -4.77
N TRP A 23 3.81 21.30 -3.93
CA TRP A 23 3.56 20.66 -2.65
C TRP A 23 4.00 21.56 -1.49
N GLU A 24 3.19 21.57 -0.45
CA GLU A 24 3.43 22.30 0.80
C GLU A 24 3.16 21.40 2.01
N THR A 25 3.81 21.67 3.13
CA THR A 25 3.61 20.89 4.36
C THR A 25 2.88 21.70 5.41
N VAL A 26 1.76 21.17 5.90
CA VAL A 26 0.89 21.81 6.89
C VAL A 26 1.14 21.32 8.31
N VAL A 27 1.67 20.10 8.46
CA VAL A 27 2.11 19.54 9.75
C VAL A 27 3.54 19.05 9.61
N PHE A 28 4.41 19.53 10.49
CA PHE A 28 5.82 19.14 10.60
C PHE A 28 6.09 18.39 11.88
N GLU A 29 7.16 17.57 11.89
CA GLU A 29 7.60 16.85 13.09
C GLU A 29 7.90 17.78 14.26
N ASP A 30 8.54 18.93 14.01
CA ASP A 30 8.91 19.92 15.02
C ASP A 30 7.76 20.80 15.51
N ASN A 31 6.56 20.58 15.02
CA ASN A 31 5.40 21.28 15.55
C ASN A 31 5.12 20.86 17.00
N SER A 32 4.46 21.73 17.75
CA SER A 32 3.95 21.39 19.08
C SER A 32 2.74 20.44 18.96
N TRP A 33 2.82 19.30 19.63
CA TRP A 33 1.80 18.27 19.68
C TRP A 33 1.21 18.14 21.08
N LYS A 34 -0.06 17.79 21.17
CA LYS A 34 -0.65 17.22 22.38
C LYS A 34 -0.43 15.72 22.35
N TYR A 35 0.03 15.15 23.48
CA TYR A 35 0.25 13.70 23.56
C TYR A 35 -0.20 13.11 24.89
N LEU A 36 -0.48 11.81 24.86
CA LEU A 36 -0.87 11.00 26.02
C LEU A 36 -0.07 9.69 25.94
N GLU A 37 0.71 9.41 27.00
CA GLU A 37 1.33 8.10 27.19
C GLU A 37 0.24 7.06 27.44
N GLY A 38 0.32 5.90 26.79
CA GLY A 38 -0.69 4.83 26.83
C GLY A 38 -0.72 4.06 28.15
N ASN A 39 -0.87 4.76 29.25
CA ASN A 39 -1.04 4.16 30.58
C ASN A 39 -2.51 3.78 30.87
N PHE A 40 -3.43 4.22 30.06
CA PHE A 40 -4.87 3.92 30.10
C PHE A 40 -5.52 4.24 28.76
N GLU A 41 -6.73 3.70 28.53
CA GLU A 41 -7.48 3.96 27.31
C GLU A 41 -7.99 5.41 27.28
N PRO A 42 -7.67 6.20 26.22
CA PRO A 42 -8.21 7.54 26.07
C PRO A 42 -9.72 7.49 25.79
N ASP A 43 -10.42 8.60 26.04
CA ASP A 43 -11.82 8.76 25.60
C ASP A 43 -11.97 8.51 24.10
N THR A 44 -12.96 7.75 23.67
CA THR A 44 -13.19 7.35 22.26
C THR A 44 -13.32 8.52 21.30
N ASN A 45 -13.61 9.73 21.80
CA ASN A 45 -13.70 10.94 20.99
C ASN A 45 -12.34 11.65 20.77
N TRP A 46 -11.25 11.12 21.31
CA TRP A 46 -9.93 11.76 21.23
C TRP A 46 -9.49 12.10 19.81
N ARG A 47 -10.05 11.42 18.81
CA ARG A 47 -9.77 11.65 17.37
C ARG A 47 -10.57 12.79 16.77
N LYS A 48 -11.55 13.34 17.47
CA LYS A 48 -12.44 14.40 16.99
C LYS A 48 -11.85 15.79 17.27
N LEU A 49 -12.09 16.74 16.38
CA LEU A 49 -11.65 18.12 16.53
C LEU A 49 -12.18 18.77 17.82
N ALA A 50 -13.43 18.47 18.19
CA ALA A 50 -14.07 19.06 19.38
C ALA A 50 -13.63 18.43 20.71
N PHE A 51 -12.74 17.44 20.70
CA PHE A 51 -12.25 16.81 21.93
C PHE A 51 -11.41 17.79 22.74
N ASN A 52 -11.65 17.83 24.06
CA ASN A 52 -10.88 18.66 24.98
C ASN A 52 -9.60 17.91 25.44
N ASP A 53 -8.47 18.26 24.87
CA ASP A 53 -7.15 17.71 25.18
C ASP A 53 -6.34 18.56 26.17
N ALA A 54 -7.00 19.43 26.94
CA ALA A 54 -6.32 20.34 27.88
C ALA A 54 -5.51 19.61 28.96
N THR A 55 -5.90 18.36 29.30
CA THR A 55 -5.20 17.53 30.27
C THR A 55 -4.06 16.69 29.67
N TRP A 56 -3.94 16.66 28.35
CA TRP A 56 -2.85 15.97 27.68
C TRP A 56 -1.56 16.76 27.82
N LEU A 57 -0.44 16.05 27.85
CA LEU A 57 0.88 16.65 27.83
C LEU A 57 1.12 17.39 26.50
N GLN A 58 2.14 18.22 26.47
CA GLN A 58 2.49 18.96 25.28
C GLN A 58 4.01 18.90 25.07
N GLY A 59 4.42 18.61 23.84
CA GLY A 59 5.83 18.52 23.44
C GLY A 59 6.04 18.89 21.98
N ILE A 60 7.28 19.07 21.62
CA ILE A 60 7.69 19.19 20.21
C ILE A 60 7.67 17.79 19.60
N GLY A 61 7.19 17.64 18.37
CA GLY A 61 7.13 16.36 17.66
C GLY A 61 8.51 15.73 17.45
N GLY A 62 8.52 14.46 17.07
CA GLY A 62 9.57 13.53 17.42
C GLY A 62 9.37 13.18 18.88
N VAL A 63 8.26 12.46 19.18
CA VAL A 63 7.88 12.06 20.53
C VAL A 63 8.14 10.58 20.68
N GLY A 64 8.97 10.21 21.65
CA GLY A 64 9.35 8.82 21.82
C GLY A 64 10.39 8.61 22.91
N TYR A 65 11.10 7.51 22.85
CA TYR A 65 12.25 7.17 23.69
C TYR A 65 13.14 6.14 23.00
N GLY A 66 14.42 6.08 23.37
CA GLY A 66 15.38 5.10 22.88
C GLY A 66 16.50 5.74 22.09
N ASP A 67 16.54 5.62 20.81
CA ASP A 67 17.66 5.92 19.86
C ASP A 67 18.28 7.32 19.92
N GLY A 68 17.75 8.21 20.73
CA GLY A 68 18.31 9.56 20.95
C GLY A 68 17.98 10.55 19.84
N ASP A 69 16.94 10.28 19.09
CA ASP A 69 16.46 11.05 17.95
C ASP A 69 15.17 11.84 18.24
N ASP A 70 14.53 11.59 19.38
CA ASP A 70 13.31 12.26 19.81
C ASP A 70 13.56 13.62 20.43
N ASN A 71 12.73 14.62 20.06
CA ASN A 71 12.75 15.94 20.66
C ASN A 71 12.00 15.96 22.00
N THR A 72 10.97 15.14 22.15
CA THR A 72 10.20 14.97 23.39
C THR A 72 10.33 13.55 23.89
N ILE A 73 11.12 13.38 24.95
CA ILE A 73 11.38 12.09 25.56
C ILE A 73 10.24 11.73 26.51
N ILE A 74 9.68 10.53 26.35
CA ILE A 74 8.62 9.98 27.20
C ILE A 74 9.10 8.75 27.97
N ASN A 75 8.26 8.27 28.90
CA ASN A 75 8.53 6.99 29.56
C ASN A 75 8.24 5.82 28.60
N PRO A 76 8.88 4.64 28.79
CA PRO A 76 8.53 3.45 28.04
C PRO A 76 7.05 3.10 28.17
N VAL A 77 6.37 2.94 27.05
CA VAL A 77 4.93 2.59 26.95
C VAL A 77 4.70 1.64 25.78
N THR A 78 3.61 0.87 25.83
CA THR A 78 3.17 0.06 24.68
C THR A 78 2.52 0.94 23.61
N SER A 79 1.90 2.07 24.00
CA SER A 79 1.23 2.95 23.05
C SER A 79 1.41 4.42 23.39
N LEU A 80 1.36 5.25 22.36
CA LEU A 80 1.47 6.72 22.43
C LEU A 80 0.37 7.33 21.56
N TYR A 81 -0.37 8.28 22.10
CA TYR A 81 -1.43 9.00 21.39
C TYR A 81 -1.02 10.43 21.17
N LEU A 82 -1.16 10.92 19.94
CA LEU A 82 -0.73 12.24 19.48
C LEU A 82 -1.88 12.98 18.79
N ARG A 83 -1.97 14.27 19.03
CA ARG A 83 -2.96 15.16 18.40
C ARG A 83 -2.30 16.45 17.94
N LYS A 84 -2.61 16.85 16.69
CA LYS A 84 -2.19 18.12 16.12
C LYS A 84 -3.36 18.80 15.44
N ILE A 85 -3.71 20.00 15.90
CA ILE A 85 -4.65 20.88 15.19
C ILE A 85 -3.87 21.70 14.18
N PHE A 86 -4.37 21.76 12.95
CA PHE A 86 -3.84 22.57 11.87
C PHE A 86 -4.98 23.25 11.10
N ASN A 87 -4.67 24.29 10.33
CA ASN A 87 -5.68 25.10 9.63
C ASN A 87 -5.56 24.95 8.12
N ILE A 88 -6.69 24.81 7.44
CA ILE A 88 -6.81 24.84 5.97
C ILE A 88 -7.52 26.11 5.56
N THR A 89 -6.87 26.92 4.73
CA THR A 89 -7.39 28.20 4.25
C THR A 89 -8.53 28.02 3.24
N ASP A 90 -8.32 27.14 2.27
CA ASP A 90 -9.33 26.81 1.25
C ASP A 90 -9.14 25.35 0.80
N THR A 91 -10.18 24.52 1.00
CA THR A 91 -10.16 23.11 0.59
C THR A 91 -10.22 22.92 -0.93
N SER A 92 -10.74 23.90 -1.67
CA SER A 92 -10.80 23.84 -3.14
C SER A 92 -9.44 23.94 -3.82
N GLU A 93 -8.43 24.43 -3.10
CA GLU A 93 -7.03 24.52 -3.56
C GLU A 93 -6.25 23.23 -3.31
N ILE A 94 -6.79 22.27 -2.55
CA ILE A 94 -6.10 21.02 -2.18
C ILE A 94 -6.55 19.88 -3.09
N SER A 95 -5.61 19.36 -3.87
CA SER A 95 -5.85 18.25 -4.79
C SER A 95 -5.52 16.88 -4.19
N GLU A 96 -4.48 16.83 -3.37
CA GLU A 96 -3.97 15.59 -2.75
C GLU A 96 -3.42 15.87 -1.36
N ALA A 97 -3.25 14.82 -0.59
CA ALA A 97 -2.52 14.86 0.67
C ALA A 97 -1.71 13.58 0.88
N VAL A 98 -0.57 13.73 1.55
CA VAL A 98 0.34 12.64 1.89
C VAL A 98 0.71 12.73 3.35
N LEU A 99 0.47 11.66 4.08
CA LEU A 99 1.02 11.46 5.41
C LEU A 99 2.41 10.82 5.26
N HIS A 100 3.42 11.45 5.84
CA HIS A 100 4.70 10.80 6.07
C HIS A 100 4.84 10.57 7.56
N ILE A 101 5.23 9.37 7.93
CA ILE A 101 5.43 9.01 9.33
C ILE A 101 6.65 8.10 9.46
N ASP A 102 7.55 8.48 10.37
CA ASP A 102 8.62 7.63 10.86
C ASP A 102 8.18 7.11 12.22
N TYR A 103 8.08 5.80 12.36
CA TYR A 103 7.43 5.17 13.50
C TYR A 103 8.10 3.86 13.87
N ASP A 104 7.89 3.44 15.08
CA ASP A 104 8.34 2.19 15.66
C ASP A 104 7.23 1.65 16.59
N ASP A 105 6.65 0.48 16.44
CA ASP A 105 6.65 -0.59 15.41
C ASP A 105 5.44 -0.47 14.48
N SER A 106 4.36 0.20 14.94
CA SER A 106 3.06 0.26 14.26
C SER A 106 2.31 1.54 14.56
N PHE A 107 1.35 1.89 13.72
CA PHE A 107 0.51 3.07 13.95
C PHE A 107 -0.88 2.98 13.32
N VAL A 108 -1.78 3.85 13.80
CA VAL A 108 -3.03 4.23 13.11
C VAL A 108 -3.17 5.75 13.12
N ALA A 109 -3.41 6.34 11.96
CA ALA A 109 -3.59 7.78 11.77
C ALA A 109 -5.02 8.12 11.35
N TYR A 110 -5.54 9.20 11.90
CA TYR A 110 -6.89 9.70 11.66
C TYR A 110 -6.86 11.19 11.30
N LEU A 111 -7.63 11.58 10.30
CA LEU A 111 -7.94 12.97 9.98
C LEU A 111 -9.41 13.24 10.29
N ASN A 112 -9.69 14.16 11.20
CA ASN A 112 -11.06 14.50 11.63
C ASN A 112 -11.91 13.27 12.01
N ASN A 113 -11.33 12.34 12.78
CA ASN A 113 -11.95 11.08 13.25
C ASN A 113 -12.09 9.98 12.19
N VAL A 114 -11.63 10.18 10.96
CA VAL A 114 -11.64 9.16 9.90
C VAL A 114 -10.24 8.60 9.73
N GLU A 115 -10.09 7.27 9.71
CA GLU A 115 -8.82 6.61 9.49
C GLU A 115 -8.29 6.92 8.08
N ILE A 116 -7.02 7.35 7.99
CA ILE A 116 -6.35 7.70 6.73
C ILE A 116 -5.17 6.81 6.41
N ALA A 117 -4.57 6.19 7.43
CA ALA A 117 -3.44 5.27 7.27
C ALA A 117 -3.31 4.35 8.49
N ARG A 118 -2.75 3.17 8.25
CA ARG A 118 -2.44 2.17 9.27
C ARG A 118 -1.27 1.31 8.81
N SER A 119 -0.44 0.87 9.76
CA SER A 119 0.58 -0.14 9.51
C SER A 119 0.77 -1.03 10.73
N ASN A 120 0.98 -2.31 10.50
CA ASN A 120 1.41 -3.34 11.48
C ASN A 120 0.51 -3.52 12.72
N ILE A 121 -0.76 -3.12 12.70
CA ILE A 121 -1.68 -3.28 13.85
C ILE A 121 -3.13 -3.42 13.40
N GLY A 122 -3.81 -4.49 13.81
CA GLY A 122 -5.22 -4.74 13.55
C GLY A 122 -5.65 -4.65 12.08
N ILE A 123 -6.92 -4.42 11.85
CA ILE A 123 -7.51 -4.19 10.50
C ILE A 123 -8.18 -2.82 10.45
N VAL A 124 -8.38 -2.26 9.25
CA VAL A 124 -9.03 -0.96 9.05
C VAL A 124 -10.40 -0.93 9.72
N GLY A 125 -10.65 0.14 10.49
CA GLY A 125 -11.86 0.31 11.28
C GLY A 125 -11.78 -0.20 12.71
N ASP A 126 -10.82 -1.05 13.05
CA ASP A 126 -10.53 -1.42 14.43
C ASP A 126 -9.84 -0.27 15.18
N HIS A 127 -10.12 -0.17 16.45
CA HIS A 127 -9.46 0.78 17.36
C HIS A 127 -8.59 0.00 18.31
N PRO A 128 -7.26 -0.08 18.06
CA PRO A 128 -6.35 -0.81 18.94
C PRO A 128 -6.41 -0.26 20.36
N LEU A 129 -6.48 -1.16 21.34
CA LEU A 129 -6.43 -0.80 22.75
C LEU A 129 -5.01 -0.35 23.14
N TYR A 130 -4.88 0.51 24.14
CA TYR A 130 -3.58 1.00 24.60
C TYR A 130 -2.57 -0.10 24.99
N THR A 131 -3.05 -1.30 25.29
CA THR A 131 -2.21 -2.47 25.62
C THR A 131 -1.88 -3.36 24.43
N GLN A 132 -2.44 -3.09 23.26
CA GLN A 132 -2.24 -3.91 22.08
C GLN A 132 -0.85 -3.65 21.50
N GLY A 133 -0.04 -4.68 21.35
CA GLY A 133 1.24 -4.62 20.63
C GLY A 133 1.07 -4.67 19.12
N SER A 134 2.16 -4.36 18.42
CA SER A 134 2.24 -4.48 16.95
C SER A 134 2.10 -5.93 16.49
N SER A 135 1.74 -6.13 15.23
CA SER A 135 1.69 -7.47 14.60
C SER A 135 3.00 -7.88 13.95
N SER A 136 3.91 -6.94 13.76
CA SER A 136 5.27 -7.15 13.23
C SER A 136 6.18 -6.00 13.63
N LEU A 137 7.47 -6.24 13.70
CA LEU A 137 8.48 -5.22 14.00
C LEU A 137 8.67 -4.29 12.82
N HIS A 138 8.89 -3.02 13.11
CA HIS A 138 9.26 -1.97 12.17
C HIS A 138 10.16 -0.96 12.88
N GLU A 139 11.28 -0.64 12.26
CA GLU A 139 12.26 0.31 12.77
C GLU A 139 12.10 1.68 12.12
N ALA A 140 12.15 2.73 12.88
CA ALA A 140 12.25 4.09 12.38
C ALA A 140 13.50 4.26 11.49
N GLN A 141 13.44 5.11 10.48
CA GLN A 141 14.50 5.24 9.47
C GLN A 141 15.23 6.58 9.52
N MET A 142 14.58 7.65 9.98
CA MET A 142 15.13 9.00 9.88
C MET A 142 16.40 9.20 10.73
N TYR A 143 16.50 8.54 11.87
CA TYR A 143 17.67 8.63 12.74
C TYR A 143 18.95 8.04 12.09
N GLN A 144 18.78 7.16 11.10
CA GLN A 144 19.87 6.58 10.31
C GLN A 144 20.07 7.30 8.96
N GLY A 145 19.42 8.44 8.74
CA GLY A 145 19.48 9.18 7.48
C GLY A 145 18.56 8.63 6.39
N GLY A 146 17.60 7.76 6.74
CA GLY A 146 16.52 7.32 5.87
C GLY A 146 15.42 8.37 5.72
N THR A 147 14.32 7.98 5.10
CA THR A 147 13.12 8.82 4.91
C THR A 147 11.92 8.16 5.59
N PRO A 148 10.98 8.94 6.10
CA PRO A 148 9.76 8.38 6.69
C PRO A 148 8.92 7.64 5.64
N ASP A 149 8.11 6.68 6.09
CA ASP A 149 7.17 5.98 5.24
C ASP A 149 6.09 6.90 4.69
N GLN A 150 5.72 6.69 3.41
CA GLN A 150 4.76 7.51 2.68
C GLN A 150 3.41 6.82 2.55
N PHE A 151 2.32 7.50 2.96
CA PHE A 151 0.94 7.04 2.86
C PHE A 151 0.12 8.08 2.09
N ILE A 152 -0.29 7.74 0.87
CA ILE A 152 -1.12 8.61 0.04
C ILE A 152 -2.55 8.56 0.57
N ILE A 153 -3.13 9.71 0.87
CA ILE A 153 -4.53 9.81 1.28
C ILE A 153 -5.39 9.84 0.02
N ASN A 154 -6.30 8.87 -0.09
CA ASN A 154 -7.20 8.79 -1.25
C ASN A 154 -7.94 10.12 -1.44
N THR A 155 -7.88 10.69 -2.64
CA THR A 155 -8.43 12.02 -2.97
C THR A 155 -9.93 12.10 -2.70
N GLN A 156 -10.68 11.03 -3.01
CA GLN A 156 -12.12 11.00 -2.73
C GLN A 156 -12.40 11.00 -1.22
N LEU A 157 -11.59 10.30 -0.43
CA LEU A 157 -11.67 10.33 1.03
C LEU A 157 -11.32 11.73 1.54
N LEU A 158 -10.20 12.30 1.06
CA LEU A 158 -9.73 13.64 1.45
C LEU A 158 -10.80 14.71 1.27
N ASN A 159 -11.46 14.73 0.11
CA ASN A 159 -12.54 15.68 -0.20
C ASN A 159 -13.76 15.56 0.73
N ASN A 160 -13.96 14.41 1.36
CA ASN A 160 -15.05 14.19 2.30
C ASN A 160 -14.70 14.54 3.75
N ILE A 161 -13.43 14.55 4.12
CA ILE A 161 -12.99 14.68 5.51
C ILE A 161 -12.23 15.96 5.82
N LEU A 162 -11.55 16.56 4.83
CA LEU A 162 -10.83 17.82 5.00
C LEU A 162 -11.84 18.99 5.02
N ILE A 163 -11.73 19.88 6.00
CA ILE A 163 -12.64 21.02 6.14
C ILE A 163 -11.85 22.33 6.12
N GLN A 164 -12.48 23.39 5.62
CA GLN A 164 -11.93 24.74 5.74
C GLN A 164 -11.91 25.17 7.21
N GLY A 165 -10.83 25.77 7.64
CA GLY A 165 -10.59 26.09 9.05
C GLY A 165 -9.78 25.01 9.76
N ASN A 166 -10.06 24.81 11.04
CA ASN A 166 -9.32 23.87 11.86
C ASN A 166 -9.67 22.41 11.56
N ASN A 167 -8.62 21.63 11.41
CA ASN A 167 -8.65 20.17 11.26
C ASN A 167 -7.81 19.55 12.38
N VAL A 168 -8.00 18.27 12.67
CA VAL A 168 -7.17 17.53 13.63
C VAL A 168 -6.57 16.29 12.97
N LEU A 169 -5.24 16.20 13.01
CA LEU A 169 -4.51 14.96 12.76
C LEU A 169 -4.30 14.28 14.11
N SER A 170 -4.77 13.04 14.23
CA SER A 170 -4.65 12.22 15.42
C SER A 170 -3.94 10.93 15.06
N VAL A 171 -2.91 10.55 15.82
CA VAL A 171 -2.12 9.34 15.55
C VAL A 171 -1.93 8.58 16.85
N GLN A 172 -2.09 7.27 16.79
CA GLN A 172 -1.63 6.36 17.84
C GLN A 172 -0.52 5.48 17.28
N VAL A 173 0.59 5.40 18.01
CA VAL A 173 1.76 4.57 17.70
C VAL A 173 1.87 3.49 18.75
N HIS A 174 2.20 2.27 18.34
CA HIS A 174 2.28 1.12 19.24
C HIS A 174 3.57 0.35 19.02
N ASN A 175 4.21 0.06 20.12
CA ASN A 175 5.31 -0.88 20.22
C ASN A 175 4.83 -2.34 20.10
N ASP A 176 5.75 -3.26 19.85
CA ASP A 176 5.50 -4.69 19.96
C ASP A 176 5.07 -5.07 21.41
N ASN A 177 5.80 -4.56 22.40
CA ASN A 177 5.49 -4.76 23.81
C ASN A 177 6.13 -3.69 24.69
N ILE A 178 5.75 -3.67 25.99
CA ILE A 178 6.25 -2.68 26.98
C ILE A 178 7.76 -2.76 27.26
N SER A 179 8.42 -3.85 26.89
CA SER A 179 9.87 -4.02 27.08
C SER A 179 10.70 -3.69 25.86
N SER A 180 10.09 -3.11 24.82
CA SER A 180 10.86 -2.59 23.68
C SER A 180 11.86 -1.54 24.12
N SER A 181 13.00 -1.47 23.44
CA SER A 181 14.10 -0.55 23.75
C SER A 181 13.80 0.89 23.38
N ASP A 182 12.88 1.08 22.44
CA ASP A 182 12.58 2.36 21.79
C ASP A 182 11.12 2.46 21.35
N LEU A 183 10.71 3.64 21.01
CA LEU A 183 9.47 4.00 20.31
C LEU A 183 9.66 5.40 19.73
N THR A 184 9.30 5.60 18.49
CA THR A 184 9.41 6.88 17.81
C THR A 184 8.13 7.23 17.05
N ALA A 185 7.77 8.51 17.04
CA ALA A 185 6.69 9.08 16.25
C ALA A 185 7.09 10.45 15.66
N ARG A 186 7.53 10.48 14.40
CA ARG A 186 7.81 11.69 13.62
C ARG A 186 6.80 11.80 12.47
N ILE A 187 6.01 12.85 12.44
CA ILE A 187 4.81 12.92 11.62
C ILE A 187 4.80 14.19 10.79
N PHE A 188 4.53 14.04 9.48
CA PHE A 188 4.37 15.14 8.54
C PHE A 188 3.08 14.96 7.74
N LEU A 189 2.40 16.06 7.44
CA LEU A 189 1.28 16.08 6.52
C LEU A 189 1.55 17.10 5.43
N SER A 190 1.68 16.64 4.20
CA SER A 190 1.92 17.48 3.02
C SER A 190 0.72 17.47 2.10
N LEU A 191 0.46 18.59 1.45
CA LEU A 191 -0.68 18.86 0.60
C LEU A 191 -0.20 19.20 -0.80
N GLY A 192 -0.81 18.58 -1.82
CA GLY A 192 -0.67 18.93 -3.22
C GLY A 192 -1.63 20.07 -3.55
N VAL A 193 -1.11 21.24 -3.81
CA VAL A 193 -1.84 22.49 -4.02
C VAL A 193 -1.99 22.76 -5.53
N ASN A 194 -3.18 23.16 -5.98
CA ASN A 194 -3.50 23.42 -7.40
C ASN A 194 -3.44 24.91 -7.79
N THR A 195 -2.94 25.74 -6.91
CA THR A 195 -2.76 27.19 -7.11
C THR A 195 -1.29 27.55 -6.94
N SER A 196 -0.85 28.67 -7.50
CA SER A 196 0.52 29.17 -7.37
C SER A 196 0.76 29.97 -6.08
N THR A 197 -0.25 30.10 -5.22
CA THR A 197 -0.14 30.81 -3.94
C THR A 197 0.43 29.89 -2.88
N ASN A 198 1.46 30.32 -2.18
CA ASN A 198 2.01 29.60 -1.03
C ASN A 198 1.20 29.93 0.21
N ASN A 199 0.53 28.93 0.77
CA ASN A 199 -0.35 29.06 1.94
C ASN A 199 0.25 28.41 3.20
N TYR A 200 1.17 27.46 3.03
CA TYR A 200 1.77 26.66 4.09
C TYR A 200 3.30 26.70 3.99
N LEU A 201 3.99 25.85 4.73
CA LEU A 201 5.45 25.77 4.71
C LEU A 201 5.96 24.94 3.54
N PRO A 202 7.18 25.24 3.02
CA PRO A 202 7.82 24.38 2.03
C PRO A 202 7.93 22.92 2.55
N THR A 203 7.89 21.95 1.63
CA THR A 203 8.12 20.55 1.99
C THR A 203 9.54 20.32 2.53
N PRO A 204 9.74 19.30 3.40
CA PRO A 204 11.08 18.91 3.83
C PRO A 204 11.98 18.56 2.64
N SER A 205 13.29 18.72 2.80
CA SER A 205 14.27 18.50 1.72
C SER A 205 14.33 17.06 1.18
N TRP A 206 13.91 16.09 1.97
CA TRP A 206 13.81 14.67 1.58
C TRP A 206 12.48 14.35 0.88
N PHE A 207 11.49 15.25 0.91
CA PHE A 207 10.16 14.99 0.33
C PHE A 207 10.26 14.67 -1.16
N GLN A 208 9.58 13.62 -1.56
CA GLN A 208 9.37 13.28 -2.96
C GLN A 208 7.85 13.23 -3.21
N PRO A 209 7.33 13.97 -4.20
CA PRO A 209 5.92 13.86 -4.57
C PRO A 209 5.52 12.41 -4.84
N PRO A 210 4.31 11.98 -4.46
CA PRO A 210 3.81 10.67 -4.83
C PRO A 210 3.82 10.51 -6.35
N LEU A 211 4.24 9.33 -6.81
CA LEU A 211 4.13 9.01 -8.21
C LEU A 211 2.66 8.68 -8.54
N ILE A 212 1.97 9.60 -9.19
CA ILE A 212 0.61 9.41 -9.66
C ILE A 212 0.67 8.56 -10.93
N PHE A 213 0.28 7.30 -10.81
CA PHE A 213 0.19 6.40 -11.94
C PHE A 213 -1.21 6.48 -12.57
N THR A 214 -1.30 6.82 -13.85
CA THR A 214 -2.58 6.95 -14.56
C THR A 214 -2.68 6.07 -15.79
N THR A 215 -1.59 5.96 -16.57
CA THR A 215 -1.59 5.25 -17.85
C THR A 215 -0.26 4.56 -18.12
N SER A 216 -0.29 3.49 -18.90
CA SER A 216 0.90 2.79 -19.39
C SER A 216 0.61 2.13 -20.75
N ASN A 217 1.65 1.84 -21.51
CA ASN A 217 1.59 0.94 -22.67
C ASN A 217 1.78 -0.55 -22.27
N LEU A 218 2.00 -0.83 -20.99
CA LEU A 218 2.01 -2.19 -20.44
C LEU A 218 0.64 -2.51 -19.85
N PRO A 219 0.26 -3.79 -19.76
CA PRO A 219 -0.87 -4.23 -18.95
C PRO A 219 -0.77 -3.72 -17.51
N ILE A 220 -1.92 -3.41 -16.89
CA ILE A 220 -1.99 -2.93 -15.53
C ILE A 220 -2.63 -4.00 -14.63
N VAL A 221 -1.90 -4.46 -13.62
CA VAL A 221 -2.41 -5.36 -12.58
C VAL A 221 -2.77 -4.53 -11.36
N VAL A 222 -4.04 -4.61 -10.94
CA VAL A 222 -4.58 -3.90 -9.79
C VAL A 222 -4.96 -4.92 -8.73
N ILE A 223 -4.43 -4.79 -7.53
CA ILE A 223 -4.73 -5.67 -6.39
C ILE A 223 -5.31 -4.83 -5.26
N ASN A 224 -6.45 -5.27 -4.72
CA ASN A 224 -7.05 -4.69 -3.53
C ASN A 224 -7.08 -5.75 -2.42
N THR A 225 -6.26 -5.55 -1.41
CA THR A 225 -6.13 -6.48 -0.28
C THR A 225 -7.25 -6.33 0.74
N ASN A 226 -8.20 -5.42 0.53
CA ASN A 226 -9.26 -5.09 1.50
C ASN A 226 -8.67 -4.74 2.87
N SER A 227 -7.57 -3.98 2.85
CA SER A 227 -6.82 -3.54 4.03
C SER A 227 -6.12 -4.65 4.83
N GLN A 228 -6.02 -5.86 4.27
CA GLN A 228 -5.22 -6.93 4.87
C GLN A 228 -3.75 -6.74 4.51
N ASN A 229 -2.85 -7.04 5.44
CA ASN A 229 -1.41 -7.06 5.19
C ASN A 229 -1.02 -8.33 4.44
N ILE A 230 -0.25 -8.17 3.37
CA ILE A 230 0.34 -9.32 2.66
C ILE A 230 1.50 -9.86 3.51
N MET A 231 1.49 -11.15 3.78
CA MET A 231 2.51 -11.86 4.57
C MET A 231 3.17 -12.95 3.73
N ASP A 232 4.24 -13.56 4.26
CA ASP A 232 4.86 -14.74 3.65
C ASP A 232 3.96 -15.98 3.82
N ASP A 233 3.39 -16.16 5.01
CA ASP A 233 2.44 -17.22 5.36
C ASP A 233 1.61 -16.77 6.58
N PRO A 234 0.28 -16.95 6.61
CA PRO A 234 -0.57 -17.50 5.55
C PRO A 234 -0.86 -16.51 4.40
N ARG A 235 -1.25 -17.04 3.25
CA ARG A 235 -1.81 -16.24 2.14
C ARG A 235 -3.07 -15.52 2.57
N ILE A 236 -3.27 -14.32 2.07
CA ILE A 236 -4.52 -13.58 2.21
C ILE A 236 -5.35 -13.69 0.92
N VAL A 237 -6.68 -13.70 1.08
CA VAL A 237 -7.61 -13.63 -0.05
C VAL A 237 -7.97 -12.19 -0.34
N CYS A 238 -7.84 -11.79 -1.61
CA CYS A 238 -8.09 -10.41 -2.03
C CYS A 238 -8.61 -10.35 -3.48
N ASP A 239 -8.84 -9.13 -3.98
CA ASP A 239 -9.35 -8.90 -5.33
C ASP A 239 -8.20 -8.52 -6.26
N MET A 240 -8.23 -9.05 -7.50
CA MET A 240 -7.32 -8.66 -8.57
C MET A 240 -8.08 -8.32 -9.84
N GLY A 241 -7.70 -7.24 -10.49
CA GLY A 241 -8.12 -6.88 -11.84
C GLY A 241 -6.92 -6.73 -12.76
N ILE A 242 -7.07 -7.08 -14.04
CA ILE A 242 -6.05 -6.85 -15.07
C ILE A 242 -6.69 -6.08 -16.22
N ILE A 243 -6.02 -5.01 -16.63
CA ILE A 243 -6.38 -4.17 -17.78
C ILE A 243 -5.32 -4.42 -18.87
N ASP A 244 -5.76 -4.90 -20.03
CA ASP A 244 -4.92 -5.05 -21.23
C ASP A 244 -5.74 -4.71 -22.48
N ASN A 245 -5.56 -3.52 -23.02
CA ASN A 245 -6.20 -3.04 -24.24
C ASN A 245 -5.50 -3.52 -25.52
N GLY A 246 -4.49 -4.39 -25.38
CA GLY A 246 -3.75 -4.98 -26.46
C GLY A 246 -2.51 -4.19 -26.90
N PHE A 247 -1.68 -4.85 -27.68
CA PHE A 247 -0.39 -4.30 -28.12
C PHE A 247 -0.54 -2.98 -28.88
N GLY A 248 0.25 -1.99 -28.47
CA GLY A 248 0.28 -0.65 -29.10
C GLY A 248 -0.83 0.29 -28.61
N THR A 249 -1.67 -0.14 -27.66
CA THR A 249 -2.72 0.68 -27.04
C THR A 249 -2.27 1.14 -25.65
N ILE A 250 -2.75 2.31 -25.23
CA ILE A 250 -2.54 2.81 -23.88
C ILE A 250 -3.62 2.22 -22.97
N ASN A 251 -3.21 1.67 -21.83
CA ASN A 251 -4.06 1.26 -20.72
C ASN A 251 -4.17 2.39 -19.71
N SER A 252 -5.36 2.67 -19.22
CA SER A 252 -5.62 3.62 -18.14
C SER A 252 -6.03 2.86 -16.87
N ILE A 253 -5.59 3.32 -15.70
CA ILE A 253 -6.03 2.75 -14.40
C ILE A 253 -7.56 2.82 -14.21
N ASN A 254 -8.23 3.69 -14.97
CA ASN A 254 -9.68 3.87 -14.93
C ASN A 254 -10.43 3.01 -15.98
N ASP A 255 -9.71 2.26 -16.82
CA ASP A 255 -10.34 1.36 -17.77
C ASP A 255 -10.98 0.16 -17.04
N PRO A 256 -11.99 -0.48 -17.62
CA PRO A 256 -12.55 -1.70 -17.05
C PRO A 256 -11.52 -2.84 -17.07
N PHE A 257 -11.56 -3.70 -16.06
CA PHE A 257 -10.79 -4.94 -16.04
C PHE A 257 -11.29 -5.86 -17.16
N ASN A 258 -10.47 -6.10 -18.17
CA ASN A 258 -10.86 -6.79 -19.41
C ASN A 258 -10.10 -8.09 -19.67
N ASP A 259 -8.95 -8.33 -18.98
CA ASP A 259 -8.23 -9.60 -19.05
C ASP A 259 -8.59 -10.53 -17.85
N TYR A 260 -8.62 -9.94 -16.63
CA TYR A 260 -9.03 -10.66 -15.42
C TYR A 260 -9.77 -9.73 -14.46
N ASN A 261 -10.79 -10.29 -13.78
CA ASN A 261 -11.49 -9.62 -12.68
C ASN A 261 -12.03 -10.70 -11.72
N GLY A 262 -11.36 -10.92 -10.60
CA GLY A 262 -11.72 -12.01 -9.69
C GLY A 262 -10.92 -12.06 -8.40
N LYS A 263 -11.14 -13.14 -7.64
CA LYS A 263 -10.42 -13.39 -6.38
C LYS A 263 -9.07 -14.04 -6.65
N ILE A 264 -8.11 -13.68 -5.81
CA ILE A 264 -6.80 -14.34 -5.71
C ILE A 264 -6.48 -14.61 -4.24
N SER A 265 -5.61 -15.59 -3.98
CA SER A 265 -4.80 -15.58 -2.77
C SER A 265 -3.40 -15.06 -3.10
N ILE A 266 -2.80 -14.28 -2.19
CA ILE A 266 -1.51 -13.62 -2.37
C ILE A 266 -0.64 -13.79 -1.13
N GLU A 267 0.67 -13.94 -1.35
CA GLU A 267 1.70 -13.99 -0.31
C GLU A 267 2.97 -13.29 -0.79
N TYR A 268 3.83 -12.87 0.12
CA TYR A 268 5.22 -12.57 -0.25
C TYR A 268 5.92 -13.84 -0.71
N ARG A 269 6.82 -13.70 -1.67
CA ARG A 269 7.53 -14.83 -2.25
C ARG A 269 9.03 -14.65 -2.20
N GLY A 270 9.74 -15.76 -2.02
CA GLY A 270 11.21 -15.81 -2.01
C GLY A 270 11.76 -15.94 -0.60
N SER A 271 13.06 -15.99 -0.48
CA SER A 271 13.81 -15.99 0.77
C SER A 271 14.48 -14.61 0.92
N SER A 272 15.74 -14.46 0.52
CA SER A 272 16.46 -13.20 0.58
C SER A 272 15.82 -12.04 -0.21
N SER A 273 15.03 -12.33 -1.26
CA SER A 273 14.34 -11.29 -2.03
C SER A 273 13.21 -10.61 -1.26
N GLN A 274 12.76 -11.19 -0.17
CA GLN A 274 11.78 -10.55 0.72
C GLN A 274 12.36 -9.38 1.52
N SER A 275 13.68 -9.30 1.68
CA SER A 275 14.35 -8.16 2.30
C SER A 275 14.44 -6.92 1.37
N PHE A 276 14.18 -7.08 0.06
CA PHE A 276 14.22 -5.94 -0.86
C PHE A 276 13.00 -5.03 -0.69
N PRO A 277 13.15 -3.71 -0.85
CA PRO A 277 12.01 -2.77 -0.84
C PRO A 277 10.91 -3.13 -1.85
N LYS A 278 11.29 -3.62 -3.04
CA LYS A 278 10.35 -4.11 -4.05
C LYS A 278 10.10 -5.60 -3.88
N LYS A 279 8.97 -5.95 -3.30
CA LYS A 279 8.60 -7.33 -2.91
C LYS A 279 8.09 -8.14 -4.11
N PRO A 280 8.54 -9.39 -4.30
CA PRO A 280 7.90 -10.34 -5.21
C PRO A 280 6.71 -11.04 -4.54
N TYR A 281 5.71 -11.45 -5.34
CA TYR A 281 4.47 -12.07 -4.84
C TYR A 281 4.21 -13.42 -5.51
N GLY A 282 3.69 -14.37 -4.73
CA GLY A 282 3.05 -15.59 -5.21
C GLY A 282 1.53 -15.38 -5.25
N LEU A 283 0.89 -15.79 -6.35
CA LEU A 283 -0.54 -15.62 -6.56
C LEU A 283 -1.20 -16.97 -6.88
N GLU A 284 -2.43 -17.17 -6.40
CA GLU A 284 -3.33 -18.21 -6.90
C GLU A 284 -4.68 -17.59 -7.23
N THR A 285 -5.12 -17.75 -8.49
CA THR A 285 -6.46 -17.32 -8.89
C THR A 285 -7.51 -18.27 -8.30
N GLN A 286 -8.59 -17.69 -7.77
CA GLN A 286 -9.63 -18.42 -7.03
C GLN A 286 -11.03 -18.10 -7.55
N ASP A 287 -11.96 -19.05 -7.36
CA ASP A 287 -13.38 -18.82 -7.51
C ASP A 287 -13.99 -18.12 -6.28
N SER A 288 -15.28 -17.82 -6.33
CA SER A 288 -15.98 -17.15 -5.22
C SER A 288 -16.07 -17.98 -3.93
N MET A 289 -15.78 -19.29 -4.01
CA MET A 289 -15.77 -20.21 -2.87
C MET A 289 -14.36 -20.45 -2.31
N GLY A 290 -13.33 -19.85 -2.91
CA GLY A 290 -11.94 -20.00 -2.51
C GLY A 290 -11.25 -21.24 -3.11
N ASN A 291 -11.86 -21.92 -4.08
CA ASN A 291 -11.19 -23.00 -4.79
C ASN A 291 -10.32 -22.45 -5.91
N ASN A 292 -9.31 -23.22 -6.32
CA ASN A 292 -8.45 -22.88 -7.44
C ASN A 292 -9.27 -22.67 -8.71
N ASN A 293 -9.04 -21.54 -9.37
CA ASN A 293 -9.70 -21.16 -10.61
C ASN A 293 -8.65 -21.03 -11.72
N ASN A 294 -8.59 -22.04 -12.58
CA ASN A 294 -7.65 -22.04 -13.70
C ASN A 294 -8.11 -21.06 -14.78
N VAL A 295 -7.33 -20.03 -15.03
CA VAL A 295 -7.61 -18.95 -16.00
C VAL A 295 -6.37 -18.65 -16.85
N SER A 296 -6.58 -18.12 -18.05
CA SER A 296 -5.52 -17.48 -18.82
C SER A 296 -5.32 -16.06 -18.30
N LEU A 297 -4.09 -15.66 -18.04
CA LEU A 297 -3.72 -14.27 -17.74
C LEU A 297 -2.79 -13.76 -18.82
N LEU A 298 -3.10 -12.62 -19.42
CA LEU A 298 -2.30 -11.96 -20.46
C LEU A 298 -1.88 -12.94 -21.58
N GLY A 299 -2.81 -13.77 -22.02
CA GLY A 299 -2.60 -14.75 -23.08
C GLY A 299 -1.70 -15.95 -22.76
N MET A 300 -1.26 -16.11 -21.52
CA MET A 300 -0.52 -17.29 -21.05
C MET A 300 -1.48 -18.49 -20.85
N PRO A 301 -1.01 -19.75 -20.96
CA PRO A 301 -1.83 -20.94 -20.78
C PRO A 301 -2.60 -20.96 -19.46
N ILE A 302 -3.77 -21.57 -19.50
CA ILE A 302 -4.72 -21.66 -18.38
C ILE A 302 -4.09 -22.38 -17.20
N GLU A 303 -4.04 -21.71 -16.05
CA GLU A 303 -3.57 -22.22 -14.77
C GLU A 303 -4.01 -21.29 -13.61
N ASN A 304 -3.82 -21.71 -12.37
CA ASN A 304 -4.14 -20.90 -11.19
C ASN A 304 -2.92 -20.34 -10.46
N ASP A 305 -1.75 -20.92 -10.61
CA ASP A 305 -0.50 -20.51 -9.94
C ASP A 305 0.32 -19.53 -10.77
N TRP A 306 0.56 -18.33 -10.23
CA TRP A 306 1.24 -17.24 -10.89
C TRP A 306 2.27 -16.57 -9.98
N ILE A 307 3.17 -15.79 -10.56
CA ILE A 307 4.17 -15.01 -9.84
C ILE A 307 4.19 -13.59 -10.39
N LEU A 308 4.14 -12.60 -9.52
CA LEU A 308 4.56 -11.23 -9.81
C LEU A 308 6.02 -11.10 -9.38
N TYR A 309 6.92 -11.26 -10.34
CA TYR A 309 8.36 -11.14 -10.11
C TYR A 309 8.76 -9.68 -10.06
N ALA A 310 9.49 -9.31 -9.00
CA ALA A 310 10.02 -7.98 -8.77
C ALA A 310 11.52 -7.95 -9.13
N PRO A 311 11.93 -7.41 -10.29
CA PRO A 311 13.33 -7.42 -10.71
C PRO A 311 14.16 -6.33 -10.01
N TYR A 312 14.17 -6.27 -8.66
CA TYR A 312 14.80 -5.20 -7.89
C TYR A 312 16.31 -5.10 -8.09
N SER A 313 17.01 -6.23 -8.07
CA SER A 313 18.47 -6.28 -8.26
C SER A 313 18.90 -6.18 -9.73
N ASP A 314 18.00 -6.45 -10.66
CA ASP A 314 18.24 -6.30 -12.10
C ASP A 314 17.77 -4.92 -12.58
N LYS A 315 18.66 -3.94 -12.58
CA LYS A 315 18.33 -2.57 -12.97
C LYS A 315 17.94 -2.41 -14.46
N ALA A 316 18.26 -3.39 -15.30
CA ALA A 316 17.80 -3.45 -16.68
C ALA A 316 16.38 -4.06 -16.81
N LEU A 317 15.85 -4.68 -15.76
CA LEU A 317 14.56 -5.38 -15.68
C LEU A 317 14.40 -6.54 -16.69
N MET A 318 15.44 -6.94 -17.40
CA MET A 318 15.35 -7.81 -18.60
C MET A 318 15.98 -9.20 -18.44
N ARG A 319 16.86 -9.42 -17.46
CA ARG A 319 17.67 -10.65 -17.43
C ARG A 319 16.83 -11.92 -17.35
N ASN A 320 15.91 -12.00 -16.43
CA ASN A 320 15.03 -13.17 -16.30
C ASN A 320 14.14 -13.33 -17.52
N PHE A 321 13.56 -12.22 -18.02
CA PHE A 321 12.72 -12.24 -19.21
C PHE A 321 13.48 -12.81 -20.42
N LEU A 322 14.67 -12.30 -20.72
CA LEU A 322 15.51 -12.75 -21.84
C LEU A 322 15.97 -14.20 -21.67
N THR A 323 16.35 -14.60 -20.45
CA THR A 323 16.78 -15.98 -20.17
C THR A 323 15.66 -16.97 -20.40
N PHE A 324 14.45 -16.68 -19.93
CA PHE A 324 13.29 -17.54 -20.15
C PHE A 324 12.85 -17.55 -21.63
N ASP A 325 12.87 -16.40 -22.31
CA ASP A 325 12.59 -16.33 -23.75
C ASP A 325 13.58 -17.16 -24.58
N LEU A 326 14.87 -17.04 -24.27
CA LEU A 326 15.92 -17.84 -24.93
C LEU A 326 15.72 -19.33 -24.67
N GLY A 327 15.44 -19.72 -23.41
CA GLY A 327 15.17 -21.13 -23.07
C GLY A 327 14.03 -21.72 -23.90
N ARG A 328 12.91 -21.00 -24.04
CA ARG A 328 11.79 -21.41 -24.91
C ARG A 328 12.20 -21.50 -26.38
N LYS A 329 12.95 -20.52 -26.90
CA LYS A 329 13.47 -20.54 -28.29
C LYS A 329 14.42 -21.70 -28.56
N MET A 330 15.09 -22.21 -27.54
CA MET A 330 15.93 -23.41 -27.61
C MET A 330 15.12 -24.71 -27.51
N GLY A 331 13.80 -24.66 -27.41
CA GLY A 331 12.93 -25.84 -27.34
C GLY A 331 12.78 -26.43 -25.92
N HIS A 332 13.22 -25.72 -24.88
CA HIS A 332 13.03 -26.14 -23.50
C HIS A 332 11.83 -25.44 -22.87
N TYR A 333 11.20 -26.08 -21.89
CA TYR A 333 10.26 -25.36 -21.04
C TYR A 333 11.01 -24.30 -20.25
N ALA A 334 10.54 -23.08 -20.32
CA ALA A 334 10.88 -21.99 -19.43
C ALA A 334 9.62 -21.12 -19.21
N PRO A 335 9.42 -20.56 -18.01
CA PRO A 335 8.21 -19.78 -17.70
C PRO A 335 7.92 -18.72 -18.75
N ARG A 336 6.64 -18.62 -19.16
CA ARG A 336 6.17 -17.49 -19.95
C ARG A 336 6.10 -16.27 -19.05
N THR A 337 6.36 -15.12 -19.62
CA THR A 337 6.54 -13.87 -18.89
C THR A 337 5.93 -12.71 -19.64
N VAL A 338 5.21 -11.83 -18.95
CA VAL A 338 4.65 -10.60 -19.50
C VAL A 338 4.95 -9.45 -18.53
N TYR A 339 5.51 -8.35 -19.06
CA TYR A 339 5.69 -7.12 -18.27
C TYR A 339 4.34 -6.51 -17.95
N CYS A 340 4.19 -6.01 -16.74
CA CYS A 340 2.99 -5.29 -16.29
C CYS A 340 3.36 -4.19 -15.30
N GLU A 341 2.49 -3.21 -15.19
CA GLU A 341 2.50 -2.27 -14.08
C GLU A 341 1.73 -2.87 -12.91
N LEU A 342 2.18 -2.63 -11.68
CA LEU A 342 1.49 -3.13 -10.48
C LEU A 342 0.99 -1.97 -9.62
N VAL A 343 -0.28 -2.03 -9.27
CA VAL A 343 -0.93 -1.13 -8.31
C VAL A 343 -1.52 -1.98 -7.18
N ILE A 344 -1.17 -1.70 -5.93
CA ILE A 344 -1.74 -2.38 -4.75
C ILE A 344 -2.36 -1.32 -3.84
N ASN A 345 -3.65 -1.48 -3.53
CA ASN A 345 -4.42 -0.56 -2.68
C ASN A 345 -4.31 0.91 -3.14
N GLY A 346 -4.34 1.15 -4.45
CA GLY A 346 -4.16 2.47 -5.06
C GLY A 346 -2.70 2.96 -5.13
N GLY A 347 -1.76 2.31 -4.45
CA GLY A 347 -0.34 2.66 -4.49
C GLY A 347 0.38 1.99 -5.65
N TYR A 348 1.02 2.76 -6.52
CA TYR A 348 1.82 2.25 -7.63
C TYR A 348 3.11 1.60 -7.13
N LYS A 349 3.39 0.38 -7.59
CA LYS A 349 4.56 -0.42 -7.18
C LYS A 349 5.64 -0.53 -8.29
N GLY A 350 5.37 0.07 -9.46
CA GLY A 350 6.29 0.04 -10.60
C GLY A 350 6.10 -1.18 -11.52
N VAL A 351 7.03 -1.34 -12.45
CA VAL A 351 7.03 -2.43 -13.43
C VAL A 351 7.36 -3.77 -12.75
N TYR A 352 6.51 -4.77 -12.98
CA TYR A 352 6.67 -6.16 -12.57
C TYR A 352 6.69 -7.07 -13.79
N ILE A 353 6.97 -8.33 -13.58
CA ILE A 353 6.83 -9.39 -14.59
C ILE A 353 5.83 -10.40 -14.04
N LEU A 354 4.63 -10.47 -14.65
CA LEU A 354 3.70 -11.56 -14.41
C LEU A 354 4.23 -12.79 -15.14
N MET A 355 4.38 -13.90 -14.42
CA MET A 355 4.98 -15.10 -14.98
C MET A 355 4.38 -16.37 -14.39
N GLU A 356 4.55 -17.47 -15.14
CA GLU A 356 4.18 -18.81 -14.69
C GLU A 356 5.00 -19.25 -13.49
N LYS A 357 4.36 -19.86 -12.50
CA LYS A 357 5.04 -20.63 -11.46
C LYS A 357 5.51 -21.96 -12.06
N ILE A 358 6.77 -22.30 -11.90
CA ILE A 358 7.32 -23.59 -12.34
C ILE A 358 6.66 -24.68 -11.51
N LYS A 359 5.93 -25.55 -12.15
CA LYS A 359 5.29 -26.72 -11.53
C LYS A 359 5.04 -27.79 -12.59
N ARG A 360 4.74 -29.01 -12.14
CA ARG A 360 4.31 -30.09 -13.02
C ARG A 360 2.91 -29.79 -13.53
N ASP A 361 2.78 -29.64 -14.83
CA ASP A 361 1.54 -29.46 -15.56
C ASP A 361 1.79 -29.67 -17.05
N LYS A 362 0.75 -30.07 -17.83
CA LYS A 362 0.85 -30.34 -19.27
C LYS A 362 1.32 -29.14 -20.10
N ASP A 363 0.98 -27.94 -19.67
CA ASP A 363 1.35 -26.68 -20.34
C ASP A 363 2.57 -26.02 -19.73
N ARG A 364 3.17 -26.62 -18.69
CA ARG A 364 4.40 -26.17 -17.99
C ARG A 364 5.48 -27.24 -18.04
N VAL A 365 5.81 -27.87 -16.93
CA VAL A 365 6.76 -29.00 -16.92
C VAL A 365 5.94 -30.29 -17.10
N ASP A 366 5.87 -30.75 -18.35
CA ASP A 366 5.10 -31.96 -18.72
C ASP A 366 5.92 -33.23 -18.44
N ILE A 367 5.83 -33.68 -17.20
CA ILE A 367 6.45 -34.93 -16.72
C ILE A 367 5.45 -35.71 -15.90
N ALA A 368 5.61 -37.04 -15.90
CA ALA A 368 4.82 -37.93 -15.05
C ALA A 368 4.99 -37.60 -13.57
N LYS A 369 3.96 -37.86 -12.77
CA LYS A 369 4.05 -37.81 -11.32
C LYS A 369 4.82 -39.05 -10.86
N LEU A 370 5.82 -38.85 -10.02
CA LEU A 370 6.46 -39.91 -9.29
C LEU A 370 5.69 -40.14 -7.98
N ASP A 371 5.05 -41.27 -7.82
CA ASP A 371 4.38 -41.69 -6.59
C ASP A 371 5.27 -42.64 -5.76
N ALA A 372 4.88 -42.86 -4.49
CA ALA A 372 5.68 -43.72 -3.60
C ALA A 372 5.84 -45.16 -4.09
N ASP A 373 4.87 -45.62 -4.86
CA ASP A 373 4.87 -46.96 -5.44
C ASP A 373 5.77 -47.10 -6.68
N ASP A 374 6.23 -45.97 -7.26
CA ASP A 374 7.17 -45.95 -8.40
C ASP A 374 8.63 -46.12 -8.00
N LEU A 375 8.92 -46.38 -6.71
CA LEU A 375 10.28 -46.56 -6.18
C LEU A 375 11.00 -47.83 -6.63
N ALA A 376 10.37 -48.68 -7.44
CA ALA A 376 10.97 -49.93 -7.95
C ALA A 376 11.95 -49.72 -9.12
N GLY A 377 12.20 -48.51 -9.56
CA GLY A 377 13.45 -48.13 -10.27
C GLY A 377 13.52 -48.41 -11.77
N ASP A 378 12.46 -48.77 -12.50
CA ASP A 378 12.61 -49.16 -13.91
C ASP A 378 11.55 -48.72 -14.90
N SER A 379 10.77 -47.70 -14.64
CA SER A 379 9.82 -47.20 -15.64
C SER A 379 9.73 -45.70 -15.75
N LEU A 380 10.85 -45.06 -16.08
CA LEU A 380 10.84 -43.77 -16.74
C LEU A 380 10.82 -43.97 -18.25
N THR A 381 9.67 -44.39 -18.77
CA THR A 381 9.40 -44.37 -20.21
C THR A 381 8.32 -43.36 -20.53
#